data_b0441ea3749b3b968c3696b7d35bd8a1
#
_entry.id   b0441ea3749b3b968c3696b7d35bd8a1
#
_cell.length_a   1.000
_cell.length_b   1.000
_cell.length_c   1.000
_cell.angle_alpha   90.00
_cell.angle_beta   90.00
_cell.angle_gamma   90.00
#
_symmetry.space_group_name_H-M   'P 1'
#
loop_
_entity.id
_entity.type
_entity.pdbx_description
1 polymer ?
#
loop_
_entity_poly.entity_id
_entity_poly.type
_entity_poly.pdbx_seq_one_letter_code
_entity_poly.pdbx_strand_id
1 'polypeptide(L)'
;GNTKMLSQHDNLFEFANTYSYKKSLNIQTGASANSPILRTLQARLDDRVSIRSFGANGDGTDQTVALQRAVDQLYLNASNKGTTQARVELILEAGEYTITAPINLPPFATIRGAGPDKTIIISAGTFASFTTVNDTSTPGTYSSDATSTTLNQARNISISGLTIRNTTTGAGIQLVSCKDSRFENLIIQGGYTFGDSISGTSDGIHMSSLSTAVSSNNNTFNNVTIKNFVTAVKSDHDIKDNLWSNCIIDYVWQGFAFGANTVLGTSGMLTGPVLNKIDNSKFNDVYTMAIQIVTGIQNISSNNKFYRVGNNGGSSLLVSHPVIKFDGLKNLSRGDWFERSTELGYDETYKNGVAYLPEVMSPTITEFDITHKIAITQSGEYTKLFRLPAETTKGYEIDYIYKSSLAGTRSGTMKLVVDPAGNTFNFADDYEYTGNEAVYAENLKFKAQNYDENGDTVVDTIAIMMLNSTSSDAATLYYKVKTKS
;
A
#
# COMPACT_ATOMS: atom_id res chain seq x y z
N GLY A 1 -55.36 -40.86 18.89
CA GLY A 1 -53.97 -41.02 18.70
C GLY A 1 -53.22 -39.77 18.16
N ASN A 2 -53.92 -38.77 17.60
CA ASN A 2 -53.26 -37.62 16.96
C ASN A 2 -52.97 -36.42 17.89
N THR A 3 -53.58 -36.35 19.04
CA THR A 3 -53.44 -35.25 19.99
C THR A 3 -52.10 -35.27 20.74
N LYS A 4 -51.47 -36.45 20.89
CA LYS A 4 -50.13 -36.54 21.51
C LYS A 4 -48.99 -36.15 20.59
N MET A 5 -49.16 -36.25 19.27
CA MET A 5 -48.11 -35.79 18.32
C MET A 5 -48.05 -34.27 18.21
N LEU A 6 -49.21 -33.60 18.26
CA LEU A 6 -49.25 -32.13 18.22
C LEU A 6 -48.61 -31.48 19.46
N SER A 7 -48.83 -32.04 20.65
CA SER A 7 -48.24 -31.55 21.88
C SER A 7 -46.70 -31.78 21.94
N GLN A 8 -46.20 -32.81 21.29
CA GLN A 8 -44.75 -33.01 21.15
C GLN A 8 -44.11 -32.07 20.12
N HIS A 9 -44.85 -31.72 19.09
CA HIS A 9 -44.38 -30.70 18.12
C HIS A 9 -44.36 -29.30 18.74
N ASP A 10 -45.38 -28.93 19.50
CA ASP A 10 -45.42 -27.64 20.18
C ASP A 10 -44.31 -27.51 21.23
N ASN A 11 -44.03 -28.56 21.99
CA ASN A 11 -42.90 -28.58 22.91
C ASN A 11 -41.53 -28.52 22.23
N LEU A 12 -41.37 -29.08 21.04
CA LEU A 12 -40.16 -28.96 20.24
C LEU A 12 -39.98 -27.53 19.68
N PHE A 13 -41.05 -26.85 19.32
CA PHE A 13 -41.03 -25.45 18.92
C PHE A 13 -40.70 -24.52 20.08
N GLU A 14 -41.24 -24.72 21.25
CA GLU A 14 -40.90 -23.96 22.45
C GLU A 14 -39.45 -24.21 22.89
N PHE A 15 -38.98 -25.45 22.77
CA PHE A 15 -37.59 -25.77 23.09
C PHE A 15 -36.60 -25.13 22.13
N ALA A 16 -36.97 -24.92 20.88
CA ALA A 16 -36.14 -24.22 19.88
C ALA A 16 -36.19 -22.69 20.02
N ASN A 17 -37.20 -22.13 20.66
CA ASN A 17 -37.41 -20.69 20.78
C ASN A 17 -36.64 -20.03 21.94
N THR A 18 -36.21 -20.80 22.93
CA THR A 18 -35.43 -20.26 24.05
C THR A 18 -34.13 -21.03 24.24
N TYR A 19 -33.06 -20.30 24.43
CA TYR A 19 -31.71 -20.82 24.56
C TYR A 19 -30.97 -20.10 25.69
N SER A 20 -30.28 -20.87 26.51
CA SER A 20 -29.35 -20.36 27.51
C SER A 20 -27.98 -21.01 27.31
N TYR A 21 -26.91 -20.21 27.26
CA TYR A 21 -25.57 -20.73 27.08
C TYR A 21 -25.14 -21.55 28.28
N LYS A 22 -24.89 -22.86 28.07
CA LYS A 22 -24.32 -23.78 29.05
C LYS A 22 -24.96 -23.75 30.43
N LYS A 23 -26.30 -23.63 30.49
CA LYS A 23 -27.07 -23.61 31.73
C LYS A 23 -26.72 -24.73 32.73
N SER A 24 -26.30 -25.90 32.24
CA SER A 24 -25.97 -27.06 33.06
C SER A 24 -24.52 -27.14 33.53
N LEU A 25 -23.69 -26.20 33.22
CA LEU A 25 -22.21 -26.26 33.46
C LEU A 25 -21.73 -25.21 34.47
N ASN A 26 -22.56 -24.80 35.42
CA ASN A 26 -22.24 -23.79 36.45
C ASN A 26 -21.72 -22.46 35.88
N ILE A 27 -22.08 -22.15 34.63
CA ILE A 27 -21.75 -20.84 34.02
C ILE A 27 -22.94 -19.91 34.30
N GLN A 28 -22.64 -18.85 35.03
CA GLN A 28 -23.59 -17.79 35.30
C GLN A 28 -23.61 -16.82 34.12
N THR A 29 -24.74 -16.78 33.39
CA THR A 29 -24.92 -15.86 32.26
C THR A 29 -25.72 -14.62 32.60
N GLY A 30 -26.50 -14.65 33.68
CA GLY A 30 -27.31 -13.55 34.19
C GLY A 30 -26.80 -13.00 35.51
N ALA A 31 -27.58 -12.13 36.13
CA ALA A 31 -27.24 -11.49 37.41
C ALA A 31 -27.07 -12.49 38.56
N SER A 32 -27.66 -13.68 38.44
CA SER A 32 -27.51 -14.79 39.40
C SER A 32 -27.48 -16.13 38.66
N ALA A 33 -27.00 -17.18 39.33
CA ALA A 33 -27.00 -18.54 38.78
C ALA A 33 -28.42 -19.07 38.49
N ASN A 34 -29.41 -18.58 39.21
CA ASN A 34 -30.83 -18.98 39.04
C ASN A 34 -31.60 -18.13 38.02
N SER A 35 -30.94 -17.11 37.46
CA SER A 35 -31.56 -16.20 36.47
C SER A 35 -30.72 -16.13 35.21
N PRO A 36 -30.57 -17.24 34.46
CA PRO A 36 -29.76 -17.25 33.23
C PRO A 36 -30.40 -16.34 32.18
N ILE A 37 -29.56 -15.73 31.34
CA ILE A 37 -30.02 -14.99 30.18
C ILE A 37 -30.61 -15.99 29.18
N LEU A 38 -31.90 -15.81 28.86
CA LEU A 38 -32.60 -16.54 27.83
C LEU A 38 -32.61 -15.73 26.53
N ARG A 39 -32.26 -16.38 25.44
CA ARG A 39 -32.29 -15.79 24.09
C ARG A 39 -33.22 -16.62 23.21
N THR A 40 -33.89 -15.98 22.28
CA THR A 40 -34.56 -16.71 21.22
C THR A 40 -33.56 -17.32 20.25
N LEU A 41 -33.97 -18.35 19.52
CA LEU A 41 -33.13 -18.91 18.45
C LEU A 41 -32.80 -17.84 17.40
N GLN A 42 -33.77 -16.99 17.05
CA GLN A 42 -33.55 -15.86 16.13
C GLN A 42 -32.47 -14.91 16.67
N ALA A 43 -32.53 -14.49 17.92
CA ALA A 43 -31.53 -13.61 18.51
C ALA A 43 -30.10 -14.21 18.49
N ARG A 44 -30.02 -15.55 18.55
CA ARG A 44 -28.75 -16.24 18.43
C ARG A 44 -28.26 -16.31 16.97
N LEU A 45 -29.16 -16.57 16.03
CA LEU A 45 -28.81 -16.60 14.59
C LEU A 45 -28.39 -15.22 14.10
N ASP A 46 -28.91 -14.15 14.69
CA ASP A 46 -28.56 -12.77 14.36
C ASP A 46 -27.18 -12.35 14.84
N ASP A 47 -26.52 -13.14 15.67
CA ASP A 47 -25.11 -12.86 16.05
C ASP A 47 -24.16 -12.96 14.85
N ARG A 48 -24.46 -13.90 13.94
CA ARG A 48 -23.71 -14.15 12.71
C ARG A 48 -24.67 -14.62 11.63
N VAL A 49 -24.75 -13.89 10.54
CA VAL A 49 -25.73 -14.15 9.50
C VAL A 49 -25.06 -14.75 8.27
N SER A 50 -25.53 -15.93 7.87
CA SER A 50 -25.13 -16.58 6.64
C SER A 50 -25.71 -15.85 5.43
N ILE A 51 -24.91 -15.68 4.37
CA ILE A 51 -25.39 -15.11 3.11
C ILE A 51 -26.50 -15.94 2.48
N ARG A 52 -26.58 -17.23 2.78
CA ARG A 52 -27.66 -18.12 2.34
C ARG A 52 -29.02 -17.66 2.81
N SER A 53 -29.10 -16.97 3.94
CA SER A 53 -30.32 -16.35 4.43
C SER A 53 -30.90 -15.26 3.51
N PHE A 54 -30.07 -14.74 2.60
CA PHE A 54 -30.43 -13.77 1.58
C PHE A 54 -30.56 -14.38 0.17
N GLY A 55 -30.37 -15.69 0.06
CA GLY A 55 -30.56 -16.45 -1.17
C GLY A 55 -29.28 -16.60 -2.02
N ALA A 56 -28.12 -16.20 -1.53
CA ALA A 56 -26.85 -16.44 -2.21
C ALA A 56 -26.29 -17.81 -1.81
N ASN A 57 -26.16 -18.73 -2.77
CA ASN A 57 -25.81 -20.12 -2.53
C ASN A 57 -24.36 -20.48 -2.85
N GLY A 58 -23.59 -19.56 -3.49
CA GLY A 58 -22.22 -19.83 -3.89
C GLY A 58 -22.11 -20.88 -5.01
N ASP A 59 -23.08 -20.90 -5.93
CA ASP A 59 -23.22 -21.85 -7.02
C ASP A 59 -22.72 -21.35 -8.39
N GLY A 60 -22.01 -20.21 -8.41
CA GLY A 60 -21.47 -19.57 -9.61
C GLY A 60 -22.45 -18.68 -10.37
N THR A 61 -23.73 -18.65 -9.98
CA THR A 61 -24.71 -17.75 -10.58
C THR A 61 -24.58 -16.31 -10.05
N ASP A 62 -25.28 -15.36 -10.70
CA ASP A 62 -25.29 -13.96 -10.26
C ASP A 62 -25.95 -13.81 -8.89
N GLN A 63 -25.20 -13.30 -7.94
CA GLN A 63 -25.61 -13.16 -6.54
C GLN A 63 -25.48 -11.71 -6.05
N THR A 64 -25.31 -10.77 -6.96
CA THR A 64 -25.08 -9.35 -6.67
C THR A 64 -26.14 -8.78 -5.76
N VAL A 65 -27.42 -8.98 -6.10
CA VAL A 65 -28.54 -8.42 -5.36
C VAL A 65 -28.63 -9.00 -3.95
N ALA A 66 -28.41 -10.30 -3.81
CA ALA A 66 -28.44 -10.97 -2.51
C ALA A 66 -27.30 -10.50 -1.60
N LEU A 67 -26.07 -10.41 -2.14
CA LEU A 67 -24.91 -9.88 -1.43
C LEU A 67 -25.11 -8.44 -0.99
N GLN A 68 -25.53 -7.56 -1.91
CA GLN A 68 -25.73 -6.15 -1.59
C GLN A 68 -26.83 -5.96 -0.56
N ARG A 69 -27.95 -6.70 -0.69
CA ARG A 69 -29.05 -6.66 0.30
C ARG A 69 -28.57 -7.07 1.69
N ALA A 70 -27.76 -8.13 1.76
CA ALA A 70 -27.22 -8.58 3.05
C ALA A 70 -26.33 -7.50 3.69
N VAL A 71 -25.42 -6.92 2.92
CA VAL A 71 -24.55 -5.85 3.42
C VAL A 71 -25.36 -4.65 3.89
N ASP A 72 -26.42 -4.28 3.17
CA ASP A 72 -27.23 -3.09 3.48
C ASP A 72 -28.11 -3.26 4.71
N GLN A 73 -28.65 -4.45 4.94
CA GLN A 73 -29.74 -4.67 5.88
C GLN A 73 -29.34 -5.36 7.18
N LEU A 74 -28.11 -5.81 7.33
CA LEU A 74 -27.67 -6.51 8.54
C LEU A 74 -27.36 -5.56 9.68
N TYR A 75 -28.37 -5.22 10.44
CA TYR A 75 -28.24 -4.50 11.71
C TYR A 75 -28.62 -5.40 12.88
N LEU A 76 -28.10 -5.10 14.07
CA LEU A 76 -28.36 -5.87 15.27
C LEU A 76 -29.86 -5.93 15.61
N ASN A 77 -30.57 -4.84 15.37
CA ASN A 77 -32.04 -4.80 15.46
C ASN A 77 -32.58 -3.58 14.67
N ALA A 78 -33.89 -3.58 14.45
CA ALA A 78 -34.58 -2.54 13.68
C ALA A 78 -34.45 -1.14 14.30
N SER A 79 -34.39 -1.03 15.62
CA SER A 79 -34.24 0.24 16.33
C SER A 79 -32.87 0.87 16.11
N ASN A 80 -31.85 0.05 15.87
CA ASN A 80 -30.46 0.49 15.65
C ASN A 80 -30.13 0.62 14.17
N LYS A 81 -31.11 0.46 13.28
CA LYS A 81 -30.88 0.50 11.82
C LYS A 81 -30.27 1.82 11.33
N GLY A 82 -30.48 2.91 12.05
CA GLY A 82 -29.85 4.18 11.79
C GLY A 82 -28.45 4.36 12.38
N THR A 83 -27.94 3.37 13.14
CA THR A 83 -26.59 3.40 13.70
C THR A 83 -25.71 2.38 12.99
N THR A 84 -24.66 2.85 12.35
CA THR A 84 -23.76 2.02 11.56
C THR A 84 -23.04 0.96 12.40
N GLN A 85 -22.77 1.26 13.67
CA GLN A 85 -22.14 0.35 14.62
C GLN A 85 -22.97 -0.89 14.95
N ALA A 86 -24.26 -0.87 14.64
CA ALA A 86 -25.15 -2.02 14.88
C ALA A 86 -25.07 -3.11 13.80
N ARG A 87 -24.20 -2.97 12.80
CA ARG A 87 -24.02 -3.99 11.75
C ARG A 87 -23.47 -5.29 12.32
N VAL A 88 -24.01 -6.40 11.84
CA VAL A 88 -23.58 -7.75 12.22
C VAL A 88 -22.64 -8.35 11.18
N GLU A 89 -21.89 -9.36 11.59
CA GLU A 89 -20.99 -10.09 10.70
C GLU A 89 -21.78 -10.90 9.66
N LEU A 90 -21.46 -10.70 8.38
CA LEU A 90 -21.96 -11.51 7.27
C LEU A 90 -20.98 -12.64 6.96
N ILE A 91 -21.45 -13.86 6.98
CA ILE A 91 -20.66 -15.06 6.65
C ILE A 91 -20.99 -15.51 5.23
N LEU A 92 -19.93 -15.63 4.41
CA LEU A 92 -19.98 -16.25 3.10
C LEU A 92 -19.41 -17.66 3.21
N GLU A 93 -20.24 -18.66 3.02
CA GLU A 93 -19.81 -20.05 3.00
C GLU A 93 -18.92 -20.35 1.78
N ALA A 94 -18.33 -21.53 1.76
CA ALA A 94 -17.57 -21.99 0.61
C ALA A 94 -18.44 -22.03 -0.65
N GLY A 95 -17.90 -21.51 -1.75
CA GLY A 95 -18.60 -21.43 -3.03
C GLY A 95 -18.09 -20.29 -3.91
N GLU A 96 -18.62 -20.22 -5.11
CA GLU A 96 -18.35 -19.16 -6.09
C GLU A 96 -19.56 -18.21 -6.18
N TYR A 97 -19.30 -16.94 -5.96
CA TYR A 97 -20.31 -15.89 -5.95
C TYR A 97 -20.03 -14.92 -7.08
N THR A 98 -20.72 -15.08 -8.19
CA THR A 98 -20.60 -14.16 -9.33
C THR A 98 -21.34 -12.87 -9.03
N ILE A 99 -20.71 -11.75 -9.36
CA ILE A 99 -21.30 -10.41 -9.24
C ILE A 99 -21.27 -9.70 -10.61
N THR A 100 -22.34 -8.99 -10.91
CA THR A 100 -22.54 -8.23 -12.16
C THR A 100 -22.53 -6.72 -11.95
N ALA A 101 -22.38 -6.28 -10.70
CA ALA A 101 -22.20 -4.89 -10.30
C ALA A 101 -21.32 -4.84 -9.03
N PRO A 102 -20.73 -3.68 -8.71
CA PRO A 102 -19.94 -3.51 -7.49
C PRO A 102 -20.77 -3.82 -6.24
N ILE A 103 -20.14 -4.46 -5.27
CA ILE A 103 -20.68 -4.55 -3.91
C ILE A 103 -20.22 -3.34 -3.12
N ASN A 104 -21.16 -2.48 -2.77
CA ASN A 104 -20.90 -1.28 -1.99
C ASN A 104 -20.79 -1.61 -0.50
N LEU A 105 -19.70 -1.17 0.10
CA LEU A 105 -19.35 -1.44 1.50
C LEU A 105 -19.56 -0.17 2.33
N PRO A 106 -20.68 -0.03 3.04
CA PRO A 106 -20.90 1.08 3.94
C PRO A 106 -20.06 0.93 5.23
N PRO A 107 -19.94 1.98 6.04
CA PRO A 107 -19.25 1.91 7.31
C PRO A 107 -19.67 0.74 8.17
N PHE A 108 -18.71 0.12 8.84
CA PHE A 108 -18.88 -1.05 9.71
C PHE A 108 -19.30 -2.36 9.00
N ALA A 109 -19.35 -2.41 7.69
CA ALA A 109 -19.58 -3.65 6.95
C ALA A 109 -18.52 -4.69 7.34
N THR A 110 -18.98 -5.86 7.78
CA THR A 110 -18.10 -6.96 8.21
C THR A 110 -18.46 -8.21 7.43
N ILE A 111 -17.51 -8.70 6.62
CA ILE A 111 -17.68 -9.84 5.74
C ILE A 111 -16.57 -10.86 6.02
N ARG A 112 -16.96 -12.10 6.28
CA ARG A 112 -16.01 -13.19 6.46
C ARG A 112 -16.36 -14.37 5.57
N GLY A 113 -15.40 -14.79 4.74
CA GLY A 113 -15.46 -16.03 3.97
C GLY A 113 -15.01 -17.26 4.77
N ALA A 114 -15.20 -18.43 4.19
CA ALA A 114 -14.74 -19.71 4.74
C ALA A 114 -13.23 -19.94 4.60
N GLY A 115 -12.56 -19.06 3.92
CA GLY A 115 -11.10 -19.07 3.64
C GLY A 115 -10.79 -18.68 2.21
N PRO A 116 -9.57 -18.18 1.92
CA PRO A 116 -9.09 -18.03 0.56
C PRO A 116 -9.19 -19.39 -0.16
N ASP A 117 -9.43 -19.39 -1.45
CA ASP A 117 -9.66 -20.59 -2.27
C ASP A 117 -10.95 -21.38 -1.97
N LYS A 118 -11.68 -21.05 -0.90
CA LYS A 118 -12.96 -21.68 -0.57
C LYS A 118 -14.15 -20.78 -0.88
N THR A 119 -14.06 -19.50 -0.52
CA THR A 119 -15.06 -18.49 -0.85
C THR A 119 -14.48 -17.57 -1.91
N ILE A 120 -15.09 -17.54 -3.08
CA ILE A 120 -14.57 -16.81 -4.23
C ILE A 120 -15.65 -15.86 -4.76
N ILE A 121 -15.34 -14.55 -4.76
CA ILE A 121 -16.14 -13.54 -5.42
C ILE A 121 -15.61 -13.36 -6.84
N ILE A 122 -16.47 -13.46 -7.85
CA ILE A 122 -16.10 -13.38 -9.26
C ILE A 122 -16.82 -12.20 -9.91
N SER A 123 -16.07 -11.23 -10.42
CA SER A 123 -16.64 -10.11 -11.18
C SER A 123 -16.87 -10.48 -12.63
N ALA A 124 -18.11 -10.33 -13.10
CA ALA A 124 -18.51 -10.61 -14.47
C ALA A 124 -18.56 -9.35 -15.37
N GLY A 125 -17.99 -8.22 -14.95
CA GLY A 125 -17.96 -6.98 -15.69
C GLY A 125 -16.84 -6.04 -15.26
N THR A 126 -16.66 -4.94 -16.00
CA THR A 126 -15.61 -3.96 -15.76
C THR A 126 -16.03 -2.96 -14.69
N PHE A 127 -15.86 -3.35 -13.45
CA PHE A 127 -16.10 -2.54 -12.25
C PHE A 127 -15.24 -3.05 -11.09
N ALA A 128 -15.09 -2.26 -10.04
CA ALA A 128 -14.44 -2.74 -8.82
C ALA A 128 -15.33 -3.76 -8.12
N SER A 129 -14.77 -4.91 -7.71
CA SER A 129 -15.57 -5.97 -7.06
C SER A 129 -16.18 -5.49 -5.76
N PHE A 130 -15.38 -4.82 -4.93
CA PHE A 130 -15.84 -4.11 -3.74
C PHE A 130 -15.51 -2.63 -3.84
N THR A 131 -16.45 -1.78 -3.44
CA THR A 131 -16.24 -0.32 -3.37
C THR A 131 -16.72 0.19 -2.03
N THR A 132 -15.88 0.92 -1.30
CA THR A 132 -16.29 1.54 -0.05
C THR A 132 -17.13 2.79 -0.33
N VAL A 133 -18.18 2.99 0.47
CA VAL A 133 -19.11 4.10 0.33
C VAL A 133 -19.32 4.80 1.66
N ASN A 134 -19.74 6.05 1.62
CA ASN A 134 -20.05 6.79 2.83
C ASN A 134 -21.37 6.32 3.49
N ASP A 135 -21.57 6.73 4.72
CA ASP A 135 -22.77 6.44 5.46
C ASP A 135 -23.92 7.35 5.02
N THR A 136 -25.05 6.74 4.77
CA THR A 136 -26.31 7.47 4.57
C THR A 136 -27.34 7.03 5.62
N SER A 137 -28.33 7.86 5.89
CA SER A 137 -29.39 7.54 6.84
C SER A 137 -30.31 6.40 6.39
N THR A 138 -30.28 6.07 5.09
CA THR A 138 -31.13 5.04 4.50
C THR A 138 -30.27 3.91 3.93
N PRO A 139 -30.36 2.69 4.48
CA PRO A 139 -29.65 1.54 3.92
C PRO A 139 -29.97 1.29 2.45
N GLY A 140 -28.94 0.93 1.68
CA GLY A 140 -29.04 0.73 0.22
C GLY A 140 -29.05 2.01 -0.60
N THR A 141 -28.91 3.16 0.04
CA THR A 141 -28.67 4.44 -0.63
C THR A 141 -27.26 4.94 -0.29
N TYR A 142 -26.52 5.33 -1.31
CA TYR A 142 -25.15 5.76 -1.15
C TYR A 142 -24.97 7.13 -1.76
N SER A 143 -24.24 7.99 -1.05
CA SER A 143 -23.84 9.28 -1.57
C SER A 143 -22.57 9.12 -2.42
N SER A 144 -22.36 10.07 -3.32
CA SER A 144 -21.09 10.16 -4.03
C SER A 144 -19.94 10.50 -3.05
N ASP A 145 -18.70 10.19 -3.43
CA ASP A 145 -17.52 10.56 -2.65
C ASP A 145 -17.49 12.06 -2.32
N ALA A 146 -17.92 12.91 -3.25
CA ALA A 146 -17.99 14.35 -3.06
C ALA A 146 -18.85 14.81 -1.87
N THR A 147 -19.72 13.97 -1.33
CA THR A 147 -20.54 14.27 -0.15
C THR A 147 -19.96 13.69 1.14
N SER A 148 -18.85 12.96 1.06
CA SER A 148 -18.19 12.39 2.22
C SER A 148 -17.60 13.48 3.14
N THR A 149 -17.72 13.26 4.43
CA THR A 149 -17.17 14.09 5.49
C THR A 149 -16.38 13.22 6.46
N THR A 150 -15.65 13.82 7.38
CA THR A 150 -14.93 13.07 8.43
C THR A 150 -15.84 12.26 9.35
N LEU A 151 -17.14 12.56 9.37
CA LEU A 151 -18.14 11.90 10.21
C LEU A 151 -18.81 10.72 9.49
N ASN A 152 -19.07 10.83 8.18
CA ASN A 152 -19.82 9.83 7.44
C ASN A 152 -18.99 9.01 6.44
N GLN A 153 -17.71 9.33 6.22
CA GLN A 153 -16.86 8.57 5.31
C GLN A 153 -16.82 7.07 5.65
N ALA A 154 -16.55 6.26 4.66
CA ALA A 154 -16.32 4.83 4.84
C ALA A 154 -15.30 4.57 5.95
N ARG A 155 -15.62 3.68 6.89
CA ARG A 155 -14.78 3.40 8.05
C ARG A 155 -15.12 2.08 8.72
N ASN A 156 -14.17 1.55 9.49
CA ASN A 156 -14.36 0.36 10.32
C ASN A 156 -14.93 -0.84 9.54
N ILE A 157 -14.56 -0.95 8.27
CA ILE A 157 -14.91 -2.06 7.40
C ILE A 157 -13.95 -3.21 7.66
N SER A 158 -14.45 -4.44 7.68
CA SER A 158 -13.61 -5.63 7.83
C SER A 158 -13.99 -6.68 6.79
N ILE A 159 -13.01 -7.09 5.99
CA ILE A 159 -13.16 -8.19 5.02
C ILE A 159 -12.06 -9.21 5.28
N SER A 160 -12.44 -10.47 5.41
CA SER A 160 -11.46 -11.53 5.66
C SER A 160 -11.83 -12.88 5.05
N GLY A 161 -10.82 -13.71 4.79
CA GLY A 161 -10.98 -15.14 4.52
C GLY A 161 -11.66 -15.47 3.19
N LEU A 162 -11.38 -14.73 2.11
CA LEU A 162 -11.95 -15.00 0.79
C LEU A 162 -11.01 -14.62 -0.36
N THR A 163 -11.36 -15.08 -1.55
CA THR A 163 -10.72 -14.67 -2.80
C THR A 163 -11.61 -13.71 -3.58
N ILE A 164 -11.03 -12.64 -4.09
CA ILE A 164 -11.65 -11.71 -5.04
C ILE A 164 -10.99 -11.93 -6.38
N ARG A 165 -11.77 -12.39 -7.36
CA ARG A 165 -11.30 -12.62 -8.74
C ARG A 165 -11.96 -11.60 -9.68
N ASN A 166 -11.15 -10.70 -10.20
CA ASN A 166 -11.58 -9.71 -11.18
C ASN A 166 -10.61 -9.73 -12.37
N THR A 167 -10.93 -10.50 -13.38
CA THR A 167 -10.11 -10.65 -14.59
C THR A 167 -10.37 -9.58 -15.64
N THR A 168 -11.21 -8.59 -15.32
CA THR A 168 -11.48 -7.42 -16.16
C THR A 168 -10.47 -6.30 -15.87
N THR A 169 -10.70 -5.13 -16.43
CA THR A 169 -9.90 -3.93 -16.10
C THR A 169 -10.38 -3.21 -14.83
N GLY A 170 -11.39 -3.75 -14.14
CA GLY A 170 -11.87 -3.22 -12.85
C GLY A 170 -10.91 -3.56 -11.70
N ALA A 171 -10.99 -2.77 -10.64
CA ALA A 171 -10.21 -3.04 -9.42
C ALA A 171 -10.76 -4.23 -8.64
N GLY A 172 -9.89 -4.93 -7.90
CA GLY A 172 -10.35 -5.91 -6.92
C GLY A 172 -11.11 -5.23 -5.78
N ILE A 173 -10.48 -4.26 -5.13
CA ILE A 173 -11.08 -3.43 -4.08
C ILE A 173 -10.80 -1.97 -4.39
N GLN A 174 -11.85 -1.15 -4.37
CA GLN A 174 -11.73 0.30 -4.42
C GLN A 174 -12.06 0.92 -3.05
N LEU A 175 -11.08 1.58 -2.47
CA LEU A 175 -11.23 2.31 -1.22
C LEU A 175 -11.41 3.79 -1.54
N VAL A 176 -12.60 4.30 -1.30
CA VAL A 176 -12.94 5.71 -1.54
C VAL A 176 -13.06 6.39 -0.19
N SER A 177 -12.12 7.27 0.12
CA SER A 177 -12.07 8.01 1.39
C SER A 177 -12.33 7.11 2.62
N CYS A 178 -11.69 5.94 2.65
CA CYS A 178 -11.92 4.89 3.65
C CYS A 178 -10.91 4.97 4.78
N LYS A 179 -11.36 4.88 6.03
CA LYS A 179 -10.46 4.89 7.19
C LYS A 179 -10.71 3.74 8.17
N ASP A 180 -9.72 3.48 9.02
CA ASP A 180 -9.82 2.58 10.17
C ASP A 180 -10.32 1.17 9.81
N SER A 181 -10.02 0.67 8.62
CA SER A 181 -10.56 -0.57 8.08
C SER A 181 -9.50 -1.66 7.98
N ARG A 182 -9.95 -2.92 7.95
CA ARG A 182 -9.09 -4.10 7.96
C ARG A 182 -9.43 -5.06 6.84
N PHE A 183 -8.40 -5.52 6.15
CA PHE A 183 -8.45 -6.47 5.05
C PHE A 183 -7.45 -7.56 5.35
N GLU A 184 -7.92 -8.75 5.66
CA GLU A 184 -7.06 -9.80 6.21
C GLU A 184 -7.30 -11.15 5.54
N ASN A 185 -6.23 -11.91 5.33
CA ASN A 185 -6.31 -13.27 4.80
C ASN A 185 -7.13 -13.32 3.49
N LEU A 186 -6.71 -12.54 2.50
CA LEU A 186 -7.35 -12.42 1.20
C LEU A 186 -6.43 -12.85 0.07
N ILE A 187 -7.03 -13.34 -1.00
CA ILE A 187 -6.39 -13.43 -2.33
C ILE A 187 -7.15 -12.49 -3.26
N ILE A 188 -6.45 -11.55 -3.88
CA ILE A 188 -6.99 -10.64 -4.89
C ILE A 188 -6.30 -10.98 -6.20
N GLN A 189 -7.06 -11.48 -7.16
CA GLN A 189 -6.56 -12.01 -8.43
C GLN A 189 -7.17 -11.28 -9.61
N GLY A 190 -6.31 -10.75 -10.48
CA GLY A 190 -6.67 -10.11 -11.76
C GLY A 190 -6.53 -11.02 -12.96
N GLY A 191 -6.57 -10.42 -14.14
CA GLY A 191 -6.45 -11.10 -15.44
C GLY A 191 -5.17 -10.75 -16.22
N TYR A 192 -4.24 -9.98 -15.63
CA TYR A 192 -2.99 -9.63 -16.30
C TYR A 192 -2.08 -10.87 -16.43
N THR A 193 -1.60 -11.08 -17.65
CA THR A 193 -0.59 -12.10 -17.93
C THR A 193 0.80 -11.47 -17.84
N PHE A 194 1.65 -11.99 -16.99
CA PHE A 194 3.00 -11.48 -16.80
C PHE A 194 3.80 -11.51 -18.10
N GLY A 195 4.40 -10.39 -18.44
CA GLY A 195 5.15 -10.22 -19.69
C GLY A 195 4.36 -9.66 -20.86
N ASP A 196 3.02 -9.61 -20.76
CA ASP A 196 2.19 -8.98 -21.79
C ASP A 196 2.32 -7.45 -21.78
N SER A 197 2.09 -6.87 -22.95
CA SER A 197 1.91 -5.43 -23.06
C SER A 197 0.67 -5.00 -22.29
N ILE A 198 0.79 -3.92 -21.52
CA ILE A 198 -0.37 -3.37 -20.82
C ILE A 198 -1.33 -2.71 -21.82
N SER A 199 -2.57 -3.18 -21.83
CA SER A 199 -3.68 -2.54 -22.54
C SER A 199 -4.73 -2.11 -21.50
N GLY A 200 -4.62 -0.89 -21.03
CA GLY A 200 -5.49 -0.38 -19.97
C GLY A 200 -4.89 -0.51 -18.56
N THR A 201 -5.70 -0.19 -17.56
CA THR A 201 -5.32 -0.25 -16.15
C THR A 201 -6.17 -1.30 -15.45
N SER A 202 -5.54 -2.15 -14.63
CA SER A 202 -6.23 -2.99 -13.66
C SER A 202 -5.48 -2.93 -12.34
N ASP A 203 -6.19 -2.64 -11.27
CA ASP A 203 -5.59 -2.46 -9.95
C ASP A 203 -6.11 -3.54 -9.00
N GLY A 204 -5.23 -4.16 -8.24
CA GLY A 204 -5.67 -5.09 -7.18
C GLY A 204 -6.43 -4.34 -6.10
N ILE A 205 -5.82 -3.29 -5.57
CA ILE A 205 -6.44 -2.35 -4.64
C ILE A 205 -6.21 -0.94 -5.19
N HIS A 206 -7.28 -0.18 -5.32
CA HIS A 206 -7.22 1.24 -5.66
C HIS A 206 -7.70 2.09 -4.49
N MET A 207 -6.89 3.04 -4.05
CA MET A 207 -7.20 3.95 -2.95
C MET A 207 -7.32 5.37 -3.48
N SER A 208 -8.45 6.00 -3.19
CA SER A 208 -8.68 7.42 -3.48
C SER A 208 -9.08 8.18 -2.23
N SER A 209 -8.90 9.48 -2.25
CA SER A 209 -9.26 10.39 -1.17
C SER A 209 -9.93 11.62 -1.74
N LEU A 210 -11.02 12.06 -1.12
CA LEU A 210 -11.72 13.27 -1.53
C LEU A 210 -10.88 14.53 -1.24
N SER A 211 -10.20 14.53 -0.10
CA SER A 211 -9.33 15.61 0.36
C SER A 211 -8.39 15.12 1.45
N THR A 212 -7.46 15.96 1.88
CA THR A 212 -6.59 15.68 3.04
C THR A 212 -7.38 15.37 4.31
N ALA A 213 -8.51 16.05 4.52
CA ALA A 213 -9.35 15.85 5.70
C ALA A 213 -10.23 14.59 5.60
N VAL A 214 -10.64 14.21 4.38
CA VAL A 214 -11.49 13.05 4.09
C VAL A 214 -10.67 12.06 3.26
N SER A 215 -9.62 11.56 3.85
CA SER A 215 -8.63 10.71 3.20
C SER A 215 -8.84 9.23 3.47
N SER A 216 -8.25 8.39 2.62
CA SER A 216 -8.08 6.97 2.92
C SER A 216 -6.90 6.79 3.87
N ASN A 217 -7.20 6.53 5.15
CA ASN A 217 -6.18 6.51 6.19
C ASN A 217 -6.38 5.41 7.23
N ASN A 218 -5.29 5.06 7.90
CA ASN A 218 -5.26 4.09 9.00
C ASN A 218 -5.92 2.73 8.64
N ASN A 219 -5.78 2.30 7.39
CA ASN A 219 -6.24 0.99 6.96
C ASN A 219 -5.13 -0.04 7.10
N THR A 220 -5.48 -1.25 7.45
CA THR A 220 -4.55 -2.37 7.60
C THR A 220 -4.87 -3.47 6.61
N PHE A 221 -3.85 -3.89 5.88
CA PHE A 221 -3.87 -5.04 4.98
C PHE A 221 -2.88 -6.07 5.51
N ASN A 222 -3.37 -7.20 5.99
CA ASN A 222 -2.52 -8.22 6.58
C ASN A 222 -2.76 -9.59 5.93
N ASN A 223 -1.67 -10.25 5.56
CA ASN A 223 -1.75 -11.54 4.87
C ASN A 223 -2.64 -11.50 3.61
N VAL A 224 -2.39 -10.51 2.75
CA VAL A 224 -3.12 -10.32 1.49
C VAL A 224 -2.18 -10.67 0.33
N THR A 225 -2.63 -11.61 -0.51
CA THR A 225 -1.95 -11.93 -1.77
C THR A 225 -2.62 -11.18 -2.91
N ILE A 226 -1.86 -10.38 -3.65
CA ILE A 226 -2.34 -9.65 -4.83
C ILE A 226 -1.54 -10.13 -6.04
N LYS A 227 -2.24 -10.65 -7.04
CA LYS A 227 -1.58 -11.23 -8.22
C LYS A 227 -2.31 -10.97 -9.53
N ASN A 228 -1.55 -10.98 -10.62
CA ASN A 228 -2.06 -10.85 -11.99
C ASN A 228 -2.82 -9.53 -12.25
N PHE A 229 -2.30 -8.42 -11.76
CA PHE A 229 -2.78 -7.07 -12.06
C PHE A 229 -1.72 -6.25 -12.78
N VAL A 230 -2.15 -5.21 -13.48
CA VAL A 230 -1.23 -4.20 -13.99
C VAL A 230 -0.60 -3.46 -12.82
N THR A 231 -1.38 -3.03 -11.84
CA THR A 231 -0.86 -2.45 -10.59
C THR A 231 -1.44 -3.20 -9.40
N ALA A 232 -0.58 -3.71 -8.53
CA ALA A 232 -1.09 -4.42 -7.35
C ALA A 232 -1.84 -3.49 -6.41
N VAL A 233 -1.22 -2.38 -6.00
CA VAL A 233 -1.83 -1.36 -5.15
C VAL A 233 -1.56 0.01 -5.73
N LYS A 234 -2.60 0.71 -6.13
CA LYS A 234 -2.54 2.05 -6.65
C LYS A 234 -3.21 3.03 -5.69
N SER A 235 -2.63 4.18 -5.52
CA SER A 235 -3.31 5.27 -4.82
C SER A 235 -3.19 6.58 -5.58
N ASP A 236 -4.19 7.42 -5.38
CA ASP A 236 -4.12 8.83 -5.64
C ASP A 236 -3.32 9.52 -4.52
N HIS A 237 -3.38 10.85 -4.40
CA HIS A 237 -2.79 11.59 -3.27
C HIS A 237 -3.56 11.38 -1.96
N ASP A 238 -3.05 11.98 -0.91
CA ASP A 238 -3.71 12.10 0.39
C ASP A 238 -4.06 10.78 1.09
N ILE A 239 -3.35 9.68 0.78
CA ILE A 239 -3.42 8.47 1.61
C ILE A 239 -2.43 8.59 2.77
N LYS A 240 -2.86 8.18 3.97
CA LYS A 240 -2.08 8.39 5.17
C LYS A 240 -2.15 7.23 6.16
N ASP A 241 -1.04 6.94 6.84
CA ASP A 241 -0.97 5.97 7.93
C ASP A 241 -1.52 4.57 7.58
N ASN A 242 -1.47 4.15 6.32
CA ASN A 242 -1.91 2.81 5.94
C ASN A 242 -0.77 1.81 6.10
N LEU A 243 -1.12 0.58 6.50
CA LEU A 243 -0.18 -0.51 6.74
C LEU A 243 -0.49 -1.71 5.84
N TRP A 244 0.49 -2.14 5.08
CA TRP A 244 0.52 -3.44 4.42
C TRP A 244 1.55 -4.30 5.11
N SER A 245 1.13 -5.43 5.67
CA SER A 245 2.03 -6.34 6.36
C SER A 245 1.79 -7.79 5.94
N ASN A 246 2.86 -8.57 5.85
CA ASN A 246 2.81 -9.99 5.47
C ASN A 246 2.10 -10.23 4.13
N CYS A 247 2.18 -9.27 3.21
CA CYS A 247 1.54 -9.35 1.90
C CYS A 247 2.43 -10.07 0.88
N ILE A 248 1.80 -10.65 -0.14
CA ILE A 248 2.47 -11.24 -1.28
C ILE A 248 1.99 -10.53 -2.54
N ILE A 249 2.93 -9.96 -3.29
CA ILE A 249 2.68 -9.34 -4.58
C ILE A 249 3.33 -10.20 -5.64
N ASP A 250 2.55 -10.68 -6.59
CA ASP A 250 2.99 -11.74 -7.50
C ASP A 250 2.47 -11.56 -8.93
N TYR A 251 3.34 -11.74 -9.93
CA TYR A 251 3.00 -11.63 -11.36
C TYR A 251 2.25 -10.34 -11.73
N VAL A 252 2.82 -9.20 -11.37
CA VAL A 252 2.24 -7.87 -11.65
C VAL A 252 3.16 -7.06 -12.55
N TRP A 253 2.59 -6.11 -13.31
CA TRP A 253 3.41 -5.17 -14.08
C TRP A 253 4.10 -4.16 -13.15
N GLN A 254 3.38 -3.65 -12.15
CA GLN A 254 3.91 -2.76 -11.11
C GLN A 254 3.35 -3.18 -9.75
N GLY A 255 4.16 -3.08 -8.69
CA GLY A 255 3.70 -3.40 -7.35
C GLY A 255 2.87 -2.28 -6.73
N PHE A 256 3.44 -1.49 -5.85
CA PHE A 256 2.80 -0.32 -5.22
C PHE A 256 3.10 0.94 -6.04
N ALA A 257 2.07 1.69 -6.40
CA ALA A 257 2.16 2.96 -7.10
C ALA A 257 1.34 4.02 -6.35
N PHE A 258 1.98 4.79 -5.50
CA PHE A 258 1.33 5.80 -4.67
C PHE A 258 1.56 7.19 -5.22
N GLY A 259 0.47 7.96 -5.39
CA GLY A 259 0.49 9.32 -5.90
C GLY A 259 0.79 9.43 -7.40
N ALA A 260 0.76 8.33 -8.15
CA ALA A 260 1.29 8.25 -9.51
C ALA A 260 0.53 9.04 -10.58
N ASN A 261 -0.68 9.52 -10.32
CA ASN A 261 -1.55 10.07 -11.37
C ASN A 261 -2.15 11.44 -11.07
N THR A 262 -1.71 12.13 -10.03
CA THR A 262 -2.31 13.41 -9.67
C THR A 262 -1.27 14.52 -9.69
N VAL A 263 -1.66 15.65 -10.22
CA VAL A 263 -0.85 16.88 -10.23
C VAL A 263 -1.01 17.54 -8.86
N LEU A 264 0.09 17.67 -8.12
CA LEU A 264 0.14 18.49 -6.90
C LEU A 264 -0.32 19.91 -7.21
N GLY A 265 -1.16 20.46 -6.36
CA GLY A 265 -1.64 21.85 -6.52
C GLY A 265 -3.02 21.98 -7.15
N THR A 266 -3.71 20.91 -7.47
CA THR A 266 -5.14 20.99 -7.77
C THR A 266 -5.91 21.21 -6.47
N SER A 267 -6.81 22.17 -6.49
CA SER A 267 -7.61 22.61 -5.35
C SER A 267 -8.10 21.44 -4.48
N GLY A 268 -7.62 21.33 -3.25
CA GLY A 268 -8.07 20.35 -2.26
C GLY A 268 -7.17 19.12 -2.05
N MET A 269 -6.19 18.84 -2.94
CA MET A 269 -5.23 17.74 -2.78
C MET A 269 -3.82 18.33 -2.63
N LEU A 270 -3.33 18.39 -1.42
CA LEU A 270 -2.17 19.19 -1.10
C LEU A 270 -0.97 18.41 -0.61
N THR A 271 -1.14 17.13 -0.28
CA THR A 271 -0.05 16.32 0.23
C THR A 271 0.03 15.01 -0.54
N GLY A 272 1.22 14.55 -0.81
CA GLY A 272 1.43 13.21 -1.33
C GLY A 272 1.06 12.14 -0.28
N PRO A 273 1.32 10.86 -0.59
CA PRO A 273 1.20 9.76 0.38
C PRO A 273 2.07 10.02 1.62
N VAL A 274 1.49 9.90 2.83
CA VAL A 274 2.17 10.27 4.08
C VAL A 274 2.12 9.12 5.09
N LEU A 275 3.27 8.78 5.70
CA LEU A 275 3.37 7.82 6.80
C LEU A 275 2.84 6.41 6.46
N ASN A 276 2.74 6.04 5.20
CA ASN A 276 2.33 4.70 4.83
C ASN A 276 3.49 3.72 5.01
N LYS A 277 3.17 2.50 5.42
CA LYS A 277 4.18 1.46 5.69
C LYS A 277 3.88 0.18 4.92
N ILE A 278 4.90 -0.34 4.23
CA ILE A 278 4.91 -1.66 3.61
C ILE A 278 5.95 -2.50 4.36
N ASP A 279 5.53 -3.54 5.05
CA ASP A 279 6.36 -4.27 6.01
C ASP A 279 6.28 -5.78 5.81
N ASN A 280 7.41 -6.46 6.00
CA ASN A 280 7.50 -7.91 6.00
C ASN A 280 6.75 -8.61 4.86
N SER A 281 6.77 -8.00 3.68
CA SER A 281 6.04 -8.44 2.50
C SER A 281 6.98 -9.02 1.44
N LYS A 282 6.43 -9.79 0.52
CA LYS A 282 7.18 -10.47 -0.53
C LYS A 282 6.70 -10.01 -1.90
N PHE A 283 7.63 -9.65 -2.76
CA PHE A 283 7.38 -9.26 -4.14
C PHE A 283 8.06 -10.28 -5.06
N ASN A 284 7.29 -10.92 -5.91
CA ASN A 284 7.82 -11.87 -6.89
C ASN A 284 7.36 -11.47 -8.30
N ASP A 285 8.24 -11.60 -9.27
CA ASP A 285 7.91 -11.41 -10.68
C ASP A 285 7.15 -10.10 -10.93
N VAL A 286 7.78 -8.98 -10.60
CA VAL A 286 7.29 -7.65 -10.89
C VAL A 286 7.98 -7.14 -12.15
N TYR A 287 7.20 -6.76 -13.16
CA TYR A 287 7.73 -6.38 -14.47
C TYR A 287 8.55 -5.09 -14.44
N THR A 288 8.12 -4.08 -13.68
CA THR A 288 8.80 -2.79 -13.54
C THR A 288 9.31 -2.56 -12.11
N MET A 289 8.72 -1.64 -11.37
CA MET A 289 9.08 -1.29 -10.01
C MET A 289 8.18 -1.99 -8.99
N ALA A 290 8.77 -2.48 -7.91
CA ALA A 290 7.98 -3.05 -6.81
C ALA A 290 7.27 -1.98 -5.99
N ILE A 291 7.93 -0.85 -5.73
CA ILE A 291 7.35 0.26 -4.97
C ILE A 291 7.73 1.58 -5.66
N GLN A 292 6.72 2.36 -5.97
CA GLN A 292 6.87 3.74 -6.43
C GLN A 292 6.00 4.65 -5.56
N ILE A 293 6.62 5.65 -4.94
CA ILE A 293 5.91 6.67 -4.17
C ILE A 293 6.28 8.04 -4.76
N VAL A 294 5.28 8.76 -5.24
CA VAL A 294 5.43 10.07 -5.88
C VAL A 294 5.02 11.14 -4.90
N THR A 295 5.88 12.13 -4.69
CA THR A 295 5.66 13.26 -3.76
C THR A 295 5.30 12.86 -2.33
N GLY A 296 5.77 11.69 -1.88
CA GLY A 296 5.44 11.14 -0.58
C GLY A 296 6.31 11.69 0.56
N ILE A 297 5.79 11.65 1.78
CA ILE A 297 6.49 12.10 2.98
C ILE A 297 6.48 11.00 4.04
N GLN A 298 7.66 10.63 4.54
CA GLN A 298 7.83 9.69 5.66
C GLN A 298 7.19 8.31 5.43
N ASN A 299 7.11 7.84 4.18
CA ASN A 299 6.67 6.49 3.91
C ASN A 299 7.82 5.50 4.12
N ILE A 300 7.48 4.28 4.53
CA ILE A 300 8.47 3.29 4.94
C ILE A 300 8.24 1.98 4.17
N SER A 301 9.31 1.49 3.55
CA SER A 301 9.44 0.09 3.12
C SER A 301 10.35 -0.61 4.12
N SER A 302 9.90 -1.70 4.75
CA SER A 302 10.72 -2.36 5.77
C SER A 302 10.62 -3.88 5.75
N ASN A 303 11.77 -4.53 5.87
CA ASN A 303 11.90 -6.00 5.97
C ASN A 303 11.23 -6.77 4.82
N ASN A 304 11.06 -6.14 3.67
CA ASN A 304 10.46 -6.77 2.51
C ASN A 304 11.49 -7.59 1.74
N LYS A 305 11.02 -8.55 0.98
CA LYS A 305 11.85 -9.40 0.11
C LYS A 305 11.42 -9.22 -1.34
N PHE A 306 12.38 -8.86 -2.18
CA PHE A 306 12.16 -8.57 -3.59
C PHE A 306 12.85 -9.61 -4.45
N TYR A 307 12.06 -10.41 -5.18
CA TYR A 307 12.52 -11.45 -6.09
C TYR A 307 12.12 -11.13 -7.52
N ARG A 308 13.07 -11.17 -8.45
CA ARG A 308 12.83 -10.96 -9.88
C ARG A 308 11.99 -9.71 -10.17
N VAL A 309 12.37 -8.58 -9.59
CA VAL A 309 11.77 -7.27 -9.87
C VAL A 309 12.52 -6.62 -11.03
N GLY A 310 11.78 -6.02 -11.97
CA GLY A 310 12.31 -5.49 -13.22
C GLY A 310 12.54 -6.57 -14.28
N ASN A 311 11.92 -7.73 -14.11
CA ASN A 311 12.03 -8.87 -15.00
C ASN A 311 10.93 -8.86 -16.06
N ASN A 312 11.24 -8.48 -17.28
CA ASN A 312 10.30 -8.41 -18.40
C ASN A 312 10.00 -9.77 -19.05
N GLY A 313 9.75 -10.81 -18.29
CA GLY A 313 9.44 -12.14 -18.83
C GLY A 313 10.65 -13.01 -19.16
N GLY A 314 11.83 -12.70 -18.63
CA GLY A 314 12.99 -13.60 -18.61
C GLY A 314 13.99 -13.43 -19.76
N SER A 315 13.81 -12.50 -20.71
CA SER A 315 14.72 -12.38 -21.85
C SER A 315 15.50 -11.06 -21.92
N SER A 316 15.07 -10.02 -21.27
CA SER A 316 15.86 -8.78 -21.11
C SER A 316 15.34 -7.98 -19.92
N LEU A 317 16.26 -7.44 -19.15
CA LEU A 317 15.97 -6.61 -18.00
C LEU A 317 15.57 -5.22 -18.46
N LEU A 318 14.51 -4.69 -17.89
CA LEU A 318 14.29 -3.26 -17.90
C LEU A 318 15.29 -2.61 -16.94
N VAL A 319 16.49 -2.43 -17.43
CA VAL A 319 17.64 -1.89 -16.68
C VAL A 319 17.40 -0.48 -16.17
N SER A 320 16.28 0.14 -16.60
CA SER A 320 15.99 1.56 -16.36
C SER A 320 15.16 1.83 -15.10
N HIS A 321 14.70 0.80 -14.38
CA HIS A 321 13.84 1.00 -13.22
C HIS A 321 14.48 0.49 -11.92
N PRO A 322 14.53 1.30 -10.86
CA PRO A 322 14.87 0.82 -9.52
C PRO A 322 13.79 -0.11 -8.99
N VAL A 323 14.14 -0.96 -8.02
CA VAL A 323 13.15 -1.80 -7.33
C VAL A 323 12.19 -0.95 -6.51
N ILE A 324 12.73 0.04 -5.81
CA ILE A 324 11.99 1.03 -5.02
C ILE A 324 12.34 2.42 -5.51
N LYS A 325 11.34 3.23 -5.81
CA LYS A 325 11.49 4.62 -6.21
C LYS A 325 10.70 5.51 -5.26
N PHE A 326 11.41 6.30 -4.47
CA PHE A 326 10.84 7.31 -3.60
C PHE A 326 11.04 8.70 -4.21
N ASP A 327 9.95 9.41 -4.40
CA ASP A 327 9.91 10.83 -4.71
C ASP A 327 9.28 11.56 -3.52
N GLY A 328 9.95 12.58 -3.01
CA GLY A 328 9.50 13.35 -1.86
C GLY A 328 10.48 13.32 -0.69
N LEU A 329 9.98 13.56 0.52
CA LEU A 329 10.81 13.82 1.69
C LEU A 329 10.75 12.69 2.73
N LYS A 330 11.89 12.35 3.31
CA LYS A 330 11.99 11.45 4.46
C LYS A 330 11.37 10.06 4.25
N ASN A 331 11.24 9.60 3.01
CA ASN A 331 10.86 8.23 2.71
C ASN A 331 12.05 7.31 2.97
N LEU A 332 11.76 6.07 3.39
CA LEU A 332 12.79 5.17 3.89
C LEU A 332 12.59 3.75 3.39
N SER A 333 13.70 3.10 2.99
CA SER A 333 13.82 1.65 2.88
C SER A 333 14.72 1.12 4.01
N ARG A 334 14.21 0.17 4.79
CA ARG A 334 14.91 -0.36 5.97
C ARG A 334 14.84 -1.88 6.06
N GLY A 335 15.99 -2.54 6.09
CA GLY A 335 16.03 -4.00 6.23
C GLY A 335 15.43 -4.76 5.05
N ASP A 336 15.21 -4.09 3.94
CA ASP A 336 14.72 -4.68 2.71
C ASP A 336 15.81 -5.55 2.08
N TRP A 337 15.40 -6.71 1.57
CA TRP A 337 16.30 -7.65 0.91
C TRP A 337 16.00 -7.74 -0.58
N PHE A 338 17.03 -7.60 -1.38
CA PHE A 338 16.95 -7.62 -2.84
C PHE A 338 17.69 -8.86 -3.38
N GLU A 339 17.03 -9.64 -4.23
CA GLU A 339 17.67 -10.78 -4.88
C GLU A 339 18.84 -10.32 -5.74
N ARG A 340 19.99 -10.93 -5.52
CA ARG A 340 21.15 -10.82 -6.42
C ARG A 340 21.09 -11.97 -7.40
N SER A 341 20.43 -11.81 -8.51
CA SER A 341 20.43 -12.83 -9.54
C SER A 341 21.55 -12.61 -10.54
N THR A 342 22.65 -13.31 -10.36
CA THR A 342 23.67 -13.47 -11.39
C THR A 342 23.18 -14.33 -12.56
N GLU A 343 22.19 -15.16 -12.32
CA GLU A 343 21.65 -16.11 -13.32
C GLU A 343 20.75 -15.43 -14.35
N LEU A 344 20.14 -14.30 -14.02
CA LEU A 344 19.21 -13.60 -14.88
C LEU A 344 19.82 -12.36 -15.58
N GLY A 345 21.14 -12.17 -15.52
CA GLY A 345 21.81 -11.08 -16.21
C GLY A 345 21.44 -9.68 -15.70
N TYR A 346 20.98 -9.55 -14.46
CA TYR A 346 20.74 -8.26 -13.84
C TYR A 346 22.00 -7.40 -13.85
N ASP A 347 21.93 -6.21 -14.43
CA ASP A 347 23.00 -5.22 -14.30
C ASP A 347 23.11 -4.83 -12.82
N GLU A 348 24.32 -4.92 -12.27
CA GLU A 348 24.60 -4.55 -10.88
C GLU A 348 24.24 -3.11 -10.54
N THR A 349 24.10 -2.25 -11.55
CA THR A 349 23.75 -0.85 -11.39
C THR A 349 22.38 -0.63 -10.73
N TYR A 350 21.45 -1.55 -10.92
CA TYR A 350 20.06 -1.41 -10.44
C TYR A 350 19.63 -2.42 -9.36
N LYS A 351 20.49 -3.35 -8.98
CA LYS A 351 20.20 -4.45 -8.07
C LYS A 351 19.89 -4.05 -6.63
N ASN A 352 20.41 -2.93 -6.18
CA ASN A 352 20.19 -2.40 -4.83
C ASN A 352 19.36 -1.12 -4.90
N GLY A 353 18.44 -1.07 -5.86
CA GLY A 353 17.89 0.13 -6.39
C GLY A 353 16.80 0.75 -5.56
N VAL A 354 17.15 1.34 -4.44
CA VAL A 354 16.31 2.39 -3.90
C VAL A 354 16.73 3.70 -4.52
N ALA A 355 15.91 4.25 -5.40
CA ALA A 355 16.11 5.59 -5.94
C ALA A 355 15.27 6.59 -5.17
N TYR A 356 15.89 7.64 -4.70
CA TYR A 356 15.24 8.78 -4.09
C TYR A 356 15.13 9.90 -5.10
N LEU A 357 13.92 10.33 -5.45
CA LEU A 357 13.67 11.41 -6.40
C LEU A 357 12.80 12.50 -5.75
N PRO A 358 12.99 13.70 -6.11
CA PRO A 358 14.02 14.22 -7.01
C PRO A 358 15.43 14.12 -6.41
N GLU A 359 15.81 12.94 -6.03
CA GLU A 359 17.07 12.62 -5.36
C GLU A 359 17.22 13.29 -3.98
N VAL A 360 16.09 13.49 -3.30
CA VAL A 360 16.10 13.96 -1.91
C VAL A 360 16.27 12.77 -1.00
N MET A 361 17.42 12.66 -0.40
CA MET A 361 17.66 11.64 0.61
C MET A 361 17.02 12.01 1.94
N SER A 362 16.49 11.03 2.64
CA SER A 362 16.05 11.20 4.02
C SER A 362 17.19 10.84 4.96
N PRO A 363 17.97 11.82 5.41
CA PRO A 363 19.17 11.56 6.21
C PRO A 363 18.87 11.35 7.70
N THR A 364 17.62 11.29 8.09
CA THR A 364 17.22 11.12 9.49
C THR A 364 17.55 9.75 10.06
N ILE A 365 18.11 8.83 9.26
CA ILE A 365 18.37 7.47 9.70
C ILE A 365 19.86 7.21 9.62
N THR A 366 20.49 7.47 10.74
CA THR A 366 21.91 7.23 10.96
C THR A 366 22.30 5.76 11.11
N GLU A 367 21.32 4.87 11.22
CA GLU A 367 21.55 3.46 11.59
C GLU A 367 21.62 2.50 10.41
N PHE A 368 21.39 2.94 9.16
CA PHE A 368 21.35 2.04 8.01
C PHE A 368 22.51 2.25 7.06
N ASP A 369 23.18 1.16 6.82
CA ASP A 369 24.29 1.03 5.90
C ASP A 369 23.78 0.92 4.45
N ILE A 370 23.02 1.91 4.00
CA ILE A 370 22.53 1.97 2.63
C ILE A 370 23.61 2.58 1.75
N THR A 371 24.20 1.75 0.90
CA THR A 371 25.10 2.22 -0.14
C THR A 371 24.28 2.45 -1.40
N HIS A 372 24.25 3.69 -1.85
CA HIS A 372 23.63 4.07 -3.12
C HIS A 372 24.65 3.90 -4.24
N LYS A 373 24.14 3.60 -5.44
CA LYS A 373 24.95 3.42 -6.65
C LYS A 373 24.35 4.20 -7.79
N ILE A 374 25.12 5.07 -8.39
CA ILE A 374 24.73 5.87 -9.56
C ILE A 374 25.76 5.65 -10.67
N ALA A 375 25.29 5.30 -11.87
CA ALA A 375 26.08 5.35 -13.07
C ALA A 375 26.30 6.82 -13.46
N ILE A 376 27.55 7.21 -13.67
CA ILE A 376 27.90 8.58 -13.98
C ILE A 376 28.19 8.69 -15.49
N THR A 377 27.42 9.53 -16.15
CA THR A 377 27.69 9.91 -17.54
C THR A 377 28.55 11.12 -17.60
N GLN A 378 29.41 11.18 -18.66
CA GLN A 378 30.17 12.38 -18.92
C GLN A 378 29.26 13.59 -19.15
N SER A 379 29.59 14.70 -18.52
CA SER A 379 28.98 16.00 -18.77
C SER A 379 29.99 17.11 -18.67
N GLY A 380 29.94 18.05 -19.62
CA GLY A 380 30.71 19.28 -19.54
C GLY A 380 30.20 20.27 -18.49
N GLU A 381 29.07 19.95 -17.87
CA GLU A 381 28.45 20.79 -16.85
C GLU A 381 28.15 19.97 -15.59
N TYR A 382 27.91 20.66 -14.47
CA TYR A 382 27.52 20.01 -13.23
C TYR A 382 26.14 19.37 -13.36
N THR A 383 26.08 18.07 -13.09
CA THR A 383 24.84 17.31 -13.01
C THR A 383 24.46 17.05 -11.55
N LYS A 384 23.17 17.10 -11.24
CA LYS A 384 22.67 16.85 -9.91
C LYS A 384 22.75 15.34 -9.61
N LEU A 385 23.33 15.00 -8.44
CA LEU A 385 23.36 13.64 -7.93
C LEU A 385 22.15 13.34 -7.05
N PHE A 386 21.96 14.14 -6.02
CA PHE A 386 20.86 14.00 -5.06
C PHE A 386 20.68 15.32 -4.27
N ARG A 387 19.60 15.40 -3.50
CA ARG A 387 19.31 16.54 -2.63
C ARG A 387 19.24 16.12 -1.16
N LEU A 388 19.61 17.04 -0.27
CA LEU A 388 19.55 16.89 1.17
C LEU A 388 18.65 17.99 1.75
N PRO A 389 17.79 17.69 2.75
CA PRO A 389 16.99 18.73 3.40
C PRO A 389 17.87 19.82 4.02
N ALA A 390 17.45 21.06 3.84
CA ALA A 390 18.09 22.21 4.49
C ALA A 390 17.48 22.41 5.90
N GLU A 391 17.93 21.63 6.88
CA GLU A 391 17.44 21.71 8.27
C GLU A 391 18.46 22.41 9.17
N THR A 392 17.97 23.29 10.07
CA THR A 392 18.72 24.22 10.91
C THR A 392 19.76 23.64 11.84
N THR A 393 19.74 22.37 12.12
CA THR A 393 20.62 21.80 13.17
C THR A 393 21.40 20.58 12.66
N LYS A 394 21.43 20.36 11.36
CA LYS A 394 22.02 19.14 10.82
C LYS A 394 23.20 19.41 9.90
N GLY A 395 24.26 18.68 10.13
CA GLY A 395 25.32 18.48 9.16
C GLY A 395 25.16 17.15 8.45
N TYR A 396 25.76 17.05 7.30
CA TYR A 396 25.79 15.81 6.51
C TYR A 396 27.21 15.38 6.23
N GLU A 397 27.42 14.08 6.32
CA GLU A 397 28.66 13.43 5.92
C GLU A 397 28.34 12.38 4.88
N ILE A 398 28.97 12.49 3.71
CA ILE A 398 28.70 11.62 2.56
C ILE A 398 29.97 10.87 2.25
N ASP A 399 30.05 9.63 2.68
CA ASP A 399 31.16 8.74 2.30
C ASP A 399 30.92 8.24 0.87
N TYR A 400 31.91 8.30 0.01
CA TYR A 400 31.77 7.86 -1.36
C TYR A 400 32.98 7.11 -1.90
N ILE A 401 32.72 6.27 -2.91
CA ILE A 401 33.73 5.66 -3.76
C ILE A 401 33.34 5.91 -5.22
N TYR A 402 34.13 6.61 -5.94
CA TYR A 402 34.03 6.79 -7.39
C TYR A 402 34.96 5.82 -8.11
N LYS A 403 34.40 5.01 -9.00
CA LYS A 403 35.17 4.09 -9.86
C LYS A 403 35.02 4.49 -11.30
N SER A 404 36.12 4.73 -11.95
CA SER A 404 36.23 5.14 -13.34
C SER A 404 37.00 4.12 -14.15
N SER A 405 36.59 3.88 -15.39
CA SER A 405 37.33 3.01 -16.31
C SER A 405 38.64 3.62 -16.81
N LEU A 406 38.72 4.95 -16.81
CA LEU A 406 39.90 5.69 -17.31
C LEU A 406 40.77 6.26 -16.20
N ALA A 407 40.14 6.76 -15.13
CA ALA A 407 40.84 7.50 -14.09
C ALA A 407 41.31 6.62 -12.90
N GLY A 408 40.63 5.49 -12.65
CA GLY A 408 40.91 4.64 -11.50
C GLY A 408 39.83 4.79 -10.40
N THR A 409 40.23 4.77 -9.13
CA THR A 409 39.32 4.83 -8.01
C THR A 409 39.61 6.03 -7.12
N ARG A 410 38.59 6.79 -6.77
CA ARG A 410 38.66 7.86 -5.76
C ARG A 410 37.69 7.52 -4.62
N SER A 411 38.19 7.63 -3.40
CA SER A 411 37.40 7.43 -2.19
C SER A 411 37.48 8.68 -1.31
N GLY A 412 36.38 9.13 -0.78
CA GLY A 412 36.38 10.34 0.02
C GLY A 412 35.16 10.52 0.88
N THR A 413 35.15 11.63 1.59
CA THR A 413 34.05 12.07 2.44
C THR A 413 33.73 13.52 2.13
N MET A 414 32.51 13.77 1.65
CA MET A 414 31.99 15.13 1.53
C MET A 414 31.34 15.52 2.85
N LYS A 415 31.60 16.73 3.30
CA LYS A 415 31.01 17.30 4.53
C LYS A 415 30.19 18.53 4.16
N LEU A 416 28.95 18.55 4.61
CA LEU A 416 28.03 19.65 4.40
C LEU A 416 27.48 20.13 5.74
N VAL A 417 27.61 21.41 6.03
CA VAL A 417 27.00 22.09 7.18
C VAL A 417 26.08 23.19 6.65
N VAL A 418 24.86 23.23 7.13
CA VAL A 418 23.83 24.13 6.63
C VAL A 418 23.47 25.15 7.71
N ASP A 419 23.40 26.40 7.33
CA ASP A 419 22.81 27.48 8.11
C ASP A 419 21.57 28.03 7.38
N PRO A 420 20.39 27.53 7.67
CA PRO A 420 19.16 27.93 6.97
C PRO A 420 18.75 29.37 7.27
N ALA A 421 19.05 29.88 8.47
CA ALA A 421 18.72 31.25 8.83
C ALA A 421 19.48 32.27 7.96
N GLY A 422 20.68 31.88 7.50
CA GLY A 422 21.51 32.67 6.60
C GLY A 422 21.38 32.29 5.12
N ASN A 423 20.57 31.27 4.77
CA ASN A 423 20.57 30.67 3.43
C ASN A 423 21.96 30.26 2.94
N THR A 424 22.82 29.86 3.87
CA THR A 424 24.22 29.52 3.58
C THR A 424 24.54 28.10 3.95
N PHE A 425 25.56 27.57 3.29
CA PHE A 425 26.13 26.27 3.63
C PHE A 425 27.64 26.31 3.47
N ASN A 426 28.32 25.40 4.16
CA ASN A 426 29.72 25.11 3.92
C ASN A 426 29.87 23.68 3.43
N PHE A 427 30.59 23.51 2.34
CA PHE A 427 30.82 22.22 1.68
C PHE A 427 32.30 21.97 1.53
N ALA A 428 32.78 20.80 1.92
CA ALA A 428 34.12 20.34 1.76
C ALA A 428 34.14 18.89 1.24
N ASP A 429 35.13 18.58 0.41
CA ASP A 429 35.40 17.25 -0.11
C ASP A 429 36.84 16.86 0.22
N ASP A 430 37.00 15.80 1.00
CA ASP A 430 38.27 15.26 1.44
C ASP A 430 38.44 13.85 0.86
N TYR A 431 39.49 13.60 0.07
CA TYR A 431 39.58 12.38 -0.69
C TYR A 431 40.99 11.84 -0.89
N GLU A 432 41.06 10.55 -1.11
CA GLU A 432 42.24 9.82 -1.60
C GLU A 432 41.94 9.17 -2.97
N TYR A 433 42.92 8.90 -3.77
CA TYR A 433 42.73 8.30 -5.09
C TYR A 433 43.87 7.34 -5.45
N THR A 434 43.53 6.42 -6.37
CA THR A 434 44.50 5.59 -7.08
C THR A 434 44.30 5.80 -8.57
N GLY A 435 45.38 6.00 -9.30
CA GLY A 435 45.33 6.22 -10.75
C GLY A 435 45.90 7.59 -11.16
N ASN A 436 45.26 8.23 -12.14
CA ASN A 436 45.79 9.47 -12.73
C ASN A 436 45.24 10.70 -12.01
N GLU A 437 46.05 11.34 -11.17
CA GLU A 437 45.66 12.53 -10.40
C GLU A 437 45.18 13.69 -11.29
N ALA A 438 45.76 13.92 -12.42
CA ALA A 438 45.38 15.01 -13.31
C ALA A 438 43.90 14.88 -13.78
N VAL A 439 43.44 13.66 -13.94
CA VAL A 439 42.02 13.42 -14.31
C VAL A 439 41.10 13.77 -13.18
N TYR A 440 41.44 13.46 -11.93
CA TYR A 440 40.59 13.79 -10.79
C TYR A 440 40.58 15.28 -10.49
N ALA A 441 41.74 15.92 -10.49
CA ALA A 441 41.86 17.32 -10.13
C ALA A 441 41.12 18.25 -11.10
N GLU A 442 41.15 17.92 -12.40
CA GLU A 442 40.60 18.80 -13.44
C GLU A 442 39.17 18.40 -13.86
N ASN A 443 38.85 17.11 -13.85
CA ASN A 443 37.66 16.60 -14.51
C ASN A 443 36.56 16.08 -13.55
N LEU A 444 36.91 15.74 -12.30
CA LEU A 444 35.94 15.28 -11.31
C LEU A 444 35.84 16.29 -10.16
N LYS A 445 34.75 17.00 -10.11
CA LYS A 445 34.47 18.01 -9.06
C LYS A 445 33.10 17.83 -8.48
N PHE A 446 32.99 18.06 -7.16
CA PHE A 446 31.73 18.13 -6.46
C PHE A 446 31.46 19.55 -5.99
N LYS A 447 30.21 19.94 -5.92
CA LYS A 447 29.76 21.18 -5.28
C LYS A 447 28.38 20.99 -4.66
N ALA A 448 28.02 21.87 -3.75
CA ALA A 448 26.66 22.00 -3.24
C ALA A 448 25.96 23.23 -3.85
N GLN A 449 24.65 23.16 -3.97
CA GLN A 449 23.82 24.25 -4.50
C GLN A 449 22.47 24.30 -3.79
N ASN A 450 22.05 25.52 -3.38
CA ASN A 450 20.74 25.75 -2.78
C ASN A 450 19.61 25.52 -3.79
N TYR A 451 18.52 24.97 -3.31
CA TYR A 451 17.29 24.74 -4.05
C TYR A 451 16.09 25.20 -3.23
N ASP A 452 15.30 26.09 -3.82
CA ASP A 452 14.00 26.51 -3.37
C ASP A 452 12.96 25.74 -4.21
N GLU A 453 12.21 24.84 -3.57
CA GLU A 453 11.32 23.90 -4.25
C GLU A 453 9.97 24.53 -4.61
N ASN A 454 9.56 25.51 -3.84
CA ASN A 454 8.22 26.10 -3.90
C ASN A 454 8.20 27.57 -4.36
N GLY A 455 9.36 28.19 -4.51
CA GLY A 455 9.50 29.58 -4.98
C GLY A 455 9.19 30.63 -3.91
N ASP A 456 9.23 30.26 -2.63
CA ASP A 456 8.96 31.18 -1.51
C ASP A 456 10.20 31.94 -1.01
N THR A 457 11.32 31.77 -1.68
CA THR A 457 12.65 32.32 -1.34
C THR A 457 13.35 31.68 -0.15
N VAL A 458 12.76 30.64 0.44
CA VAL A 458 13.38 29.84 1.50
C VAL A 458 14.06 28.61 0.86
N VAL A 459 15.27 28.28 1.31
CA VAL A 459 15.96 27.08 0.82
C VAL A 459 15.42 25.84 1.49
N ASP A 460 14.72 25.00 0.73
CA ASP A 460 14.16 23.74 1.21
C ASP A 460 15.18 22.60 1.21
N THR A 461 16.03 22.57 0.17
CA THR A 461 17.01 21.52 -0.01
C THR A 461 18.34 22.02 -0.55
N ILE A 462 19.38 21.21 -0.37
CA ILE A 462 20.70 21.45 -0.96
C ILE A 462 21.03 20.30 -1.90
N ALA A 463 21.25 20.62 -3.16
CA ALA A 463 21.67 19.64 -4.14
C ALA A 463 23.18 19.40 -4.08
N ILE A 464 23.58 18.14 -4.08
CA ILE A 464 24.95 17.74 -4.34
C ILE A 464 25.09 17.53 -5.84
N MET A 465 26.01 18.27 -6.42
CA MET A 465 26.26 18.32 -7.85
C MET A 465 27.63 17.71 -8.17
N MET A 466 27.75 17.06 -9.30
CA MET A 466 29.00 16.48 -9.77
C MET A 466 29.31 16.92 -11.21
N LEU A 467 30.54 17.25 -11.46
CA LEU A 467 31.12 17.41 -12.80
C LEU A 467 32.01 16.19 -13.08
N ASN A 468 31.77 15.53 -14.21
CA ASN A 468 32.72 14.58 -14.81
C ASN A 468 32.94 14.95 -16.27
N SER A 469 34.01 15.65 -16.55
CA SER A 469 34.31 16.14 -17.90
C SER A 469 35.13 15.16 -18.74
N THR A 470 35.52 14.02 -18.20
CA THR A 470 36.32 13.03 -18.92
C THR A 470 35.50 12.34 -20.00
N SER A 471 35.92 12.50 -21.26
CA SER A 471 35.22 11.87 -22.39
C SER A 471 35.37 10.34 -22.36
N SER A 472 34.30 9.65 -22.72
CA SER A 472 34.24 8.18 -22.84
C SER A 472 34.52 7.42 -21.55
N ASP A 473 34.37 8.04 -20.38
CA ASP A 473 34.55 7.40 -19.09
C ASP A 473 33.28 6.69 -18.66
N ALA A 474 33.35 5.38 -18.49
CA ALA A 474 32.29 4.62 -17.79
C ALA A 474 32.61 4.64 -16.29
N ALA A 475 31.85 5.45 -15.55
CA ALA A 475 32.10 5.64 -14.14
C ALA A 475 30.89 5.30 -13.29
N THR A 476 31.13 4.90 -12.06
CA THR A 476 30.11 4.59 -11.06
C THR A 476 30.47 5.26 -9.73
N LEU A 477 29.51 5.93 -9.15
CA LEU A 477 29.59 6.48 -7.79
C LEU A 477 28.81 5.60 -6.82
N TYR A 478 29.46 5.15 -5.76
CA TYR A 478 28.86 4.53 -4.59
C TYR A 478 28.93 5.54 -3.45
N TYR A 479 27.84 5.74 -2.71
CA TYR A 479 27.85 6.68 -1.61
C TYR A 479 26.90 6.32 -0.49
N LYS A 480 27.18 6.82 0.71
CA LYS A 480 26.38 6.72 1.91
C LYS A 480 26.23 8.10 2.52
N VAL A 481 25.04 8.43 3.02
CA VAL A 481 24.79 9.69 3.69
C VAL A 481 24.56 9.44 5.18
N LYS A 482 25.28 10.17 6.00
CA LYS A 482 25.12 10.20 7.47
C LYS A 482 24.71 11.60 7.88
N THR A 483 23.75 11.68 8.79
CA THR A 483 23.38 12.95 9.42
C THR A 483 24.18 13.11 10.70
N LYS A 484 24.71 14.30 10.91
CA LYS A 484 25.29 14.72 12.18
C LYS A 484 24.34 15.72 12.83
N SER A 485 23.83 15.39 13.99
CA SER A 485 23.05 16.28 14.85
C SER A 485 23.94 17.03 15.82
#